data_6d100fa9e78e02dac30f35aee34c0d5b
#
_entry.id   6d100fa9e78e02dac30f35aee34c0d5b
#
_cell.length_a   1.000
_cell.length_b   1.000
_cell.length_c   1.000
_cell.angle_alpha   90.00
_cell.angle_beta   90.00
_cell.angle_gamma   90.00
#
_symmetry.space_group_name_H-M   'P 1'
#
loop_
_entity.id
_entity.type
_entity.pdbx_description
1 polymer ?
#
loop_
_entity_poly.entity_id
_entity_poly.type
_entity_poly.pdbx_seq_one_letter_code
_entity_poly.pdbx_strand_id
1 'polypeptide(L)'
;MKKTIIFLSIFLLFSCKTKNSDSKKQTDKVIENKEEELNIIGYFDRNELQKNPYALWFDENYKNYNLDESTAEKIKPLIKNFEITVFMGTWCEESQKDIPGFFKLYDYIKADNEKIQLIVTSPPYWNLKK
;
A
#
# COMPACT_ATOMS: atom_id res chain seq x y z
N MET A 1 34.39 -44.75 -49.57
CA MET A 1 34.19 -44.81 -48.13
C MET A 1 33.57 -43.47 -47.71
N LYS A 2 32.23 -43.43 -47.60
CA LYS A 2 31.49 -42.22 -47.37
C LYS A 2 30.89 -42.32 -45.98
N LYS A 3 31.31 -41.48 -45.06
CA LYS A 3 30.77 -41.40 -43.70
C LYS A 3 29.63 -40.38 -43.68
N THR A 4 28.44 -40.88 -43.52
CA THR A 4 27.23 -40.10 -43.36
C THR A 4 27.08 -39.75 -41.88
N ILE A 5 27.16 -38.47 -41.55
CA ILE A 5 26.97 -37.98 -40.22
C ILE A 5 25.51 -37.50 -40.13
N ILE A 6 24.71 -38.21 -39.34
CA ILE A 6 23.33 -37.83 -39.03
C ILE A 6 23.38 -36.95 -37.80
N PHE A 7 23.08 -35.68 -38.00
CA PHE A 7 22.84 -34.74 -36.88
C PHE A 7 21.42 -34.92 -36.37
N LEU A 8 21.32 -35.59 -35.27
CA LEU A 8 20.04 -35.67 -34.52
C LEU A 8 19.96 -34.48 -33.56
N SER A 9 19.30 -33.43 -34.01
CA SER A 9 19.01 -32.26 -33.20
C SER A 9 17.86 -32.56 -32.24
N ILE A 10 18.19 -32.91 -31.00
CA ILE A 10 17.18 -33.02 -29.93
C ILE A 10 16.97 -31.66 -29.31
N PHE A 11 15.91 -31.02 -29.74
CA PHE A 11 15.44 -29.75 -29.17
C PHE A 11 14.62 -30.08 -27.94
N LEU A 12 15.27 -30.16 -26.78
CA LEU A 12 14.56 -30.25 -25.48
C LEU A 12 14.09 -28.89 -25.11
N LEU A 13 12.81 -28.60 -25.37
CA LEU A 13 12.09 -27.48 -24.83
C LEU A 13 11.83 -27.73 -23.34
N PHE A 14 12.75 -27.31 -22.51
CA PHE A 14 12.53 -27.21 -21.06
C PHE A 14 11.67 -25.96 -20.80
N SER A 15 10.36 -26.12 -20.91
CA SER A 15 9.40 -25.12 -20.44
C SER A 15 9.34 -25.22 -18.92
N CYS A 16 10.27 -24.53 -18.26
CA CYS A 16 10.23 -24.37 -16.83
C CYS A 16 9.20 -23.30 -16.50
N LYS A 17 7.98 -23.74 -16.22
CA LYS A 17 6.87 -22.89 -15.76
C LYS A 17 7.09 -22.59 -14.28
N THR A 18 7.93 -21.62 -13.98
CA THR A 18 8.05 -21.07 -12.63
C THR A 18 6.75 -20.34 -12.31
N LYS A 19 5.93 -20.94 -11.49
CA LYS A 19 4.82 -20.24 -10.82
C LYS A 19 5.45 -19.35 -9.75
N ASN A 20 5.80 -18.14 -10.12
CA ASN A 20 5.95 -17.08 -9.15
C ASN A 20 4.55 -16.66 -8.73
N SER A 21 4.20 -17.07 -7.54
CA SER A 21 3.06 -16.55 -6.82
C SER A 21 3.45 -15.19 -6.23
N ASP A 22 3.70 -14.22 -7.10
CA ASP A 22 3.70 -12.83 -6.69
C ASP A 22 2.26 -12.38 -6.59
N SER A 23 1.75 -12.42 -5.37
CA SER A 23 0.53 -11.72 -4.98
C SER A 23 0.83 -10.22 -5.05
N LYS A 24 0.92 -9.68 -6.29
CA LYS A 24 0.84 -8.24 -6.49
C LYS A 24 -0.55 -7.80 -6.07
N LYS A 25 -0.64 -7.13 -4.92
CA LYS A 25 -1.75 -6.24 -4.60
C LYS A 25 -1.92 -5.29 -5.79
N GLN A 26 -2.93 -5.56 -6.58
CA GLN A 26 -3.23 -4.77 -7.77
C GLN A 26 -3.79 -3.45 -7.30
N THR A 27 -3.02 -2.40 -7.46
CA THR A 27 -3.49 -1.03 -7.26
C THR A 27 -4.32 -0.66 -8.48
N ASP A 28 -5.62 -0.83 -8.41
CA ASP A 28 -6.52 -0.36 -9.44
C ASP A 28 -6.60 1.17 -9.37
N LYS A 29 -5.71 1.82 -10.11
CA LYS A 29 -5.74 3.27 -10.32
C LYS A 29 -6.77 3.59 -11.39
N VAL A 30 -7.94 4.01 -10.96
CA VAL A 30 -8.86 4.73 -11.85
C VAL A 30 -8.45 6.21 -11.82
N ILE A 31 -7.75 6.66 -12.86
CA ILE A 31 -7.38 8.08 -13.02
C ILE A 31 -8.49 8.74 -13.82
N GLU A 32 -9.35 9.46 -13.18
CA GLU A 32 -10.27 10.37 -13.87
C GLU A 32 -9.60 11.76 -13.96
N ASN A 33 -9.09 12.06 -15.17
CA ASN A 33 -8.48 13.35 -15.48
C ASN A 33 -9.55 14.45 -15.53
N LYS A 34 -9.64 15.21 -14.45
CA LYS A 34 -10.07 16.61 -14.51
C LYS A 34 -9.46 17.32 -13.30
N GLU A 35 -8.71 18.36 -13.58
CA GLU A 35 -8.09 19.36 -12.71
C GLU A 35 -8.49 19.24 -11.22
N GLU A 36 -7.44 19.11 -10.36
CA GLU A 36 -7.49 19.27 -8.93
C GLU A 36 -7.98 18.06 -8.12
N GLU A 37 -7.06 17.56 -7.30
CA GLU A 37 -7.15 16.45 -6.38
C GLU A 37 -7.24 15.08 -7.06
N LEU A 38 -6.12 14.39 -7.06
CA LEU A 38 -6.03 12.96 -7.37
C LEU A 38 -6.90 12.19 -6.37
N ASN A 39 -8.21 12.09 -6.67
CA ASN A 39 -9.11 11.22 -5.93
C ASN A 39 -8.79 9.77 -6.27
N ILE A 40 -7.76 9.24 -5.63
CA ILE A 40 -7.44 7.83 -5.73
C ILE A 40 -8.47 7.07 -4.91
N ILE A 41 -9.07 6.05 -5.52
CA ILE A 41 -10.03 5.17 -4.86
C ILE A 41 -9.48 3.75 -4.94
N GLY A 42 -9.55 3.01 -3.84
CA GLY A 42 -9.15 1.62 -3.79
C GLY A 42 -7.97 1.35 -2.86
N TYR A 43 -7.29 0.23 -3.09
CA TYR A 43 -6.14 -0.15 -2.28
C TYR A 43 -4.96 0.80 -2.50
N PHE A 44 -4.37 1.20 -1.39
CA PHE A 44 -3.30 2.18 -1.39
C PHE A 44 -2.12 1.66 -0.58
N ASP A 45 -0.92 1.86 -1.08
CA ASP A 45 0.28 1.52 -0.33
C ASP A 45 0.67 2.70 0.57
N ARG A 46 1.12 2.42 1.79
CA ARG A 46 1.66 3.43 2.69
C ARG A 46 2.73 4.30 2.02
N ASN A 47 3.60 3.70 1.21
CA ASN A 47 4.66 4.41 0.51
C ASN A 47 4.15 5.48 -0.46
N GLU A 48 2.91 5.37 -0.93
CA GLU A 48 2.30 6.40 -1.76
C GLU A 48 1.96 7.66 -0.95
N LEU A 49 1.62 7.51 0.34
CA LEU A 49 1.40 8.65 1.23
C LEU A 49 2.68 9.46 1.51
N GLN A 50 3.85 8.86 1.31
CA GLN A 50 5.16 9.50 1.47
C GLN A 50 5.66 10.16 0.18
N LYS A 51 4.82 10.23 -0.86
CA LYS A 51 5.10 10.92 -2.14
C LYS A 51 4.19 12.14 -2.28
N ASN A 52 4.66 13.12 -3.05
CA ASN A 52 3.82 14.28 -3.38
C ASN A 52 2.56 13.85 -4.17
N PRO A 53 1.41 14.47 -3.91
CA PRO A 53 1.21 15.62 -3.01
C PRO A 53 0.99 15.25 -1.53
N TYR A 54 0.86 13.98 -1.18
CA TYR A 54 0.46 13.51 0.16
C TYR A 54 1.56 13.69 1.22
N ALA A 55 2.83 13.61 0.81
CA ALA A 55 3.98 13.77 1.71
C ALA A 55 3.93 15.08 2.52
N LEU A 56 3.38 16.14 1.95
CA LEU A 56 3.32 17.45 2.60
C LEU A 56 2.61 17.40 3.96
N TRP A 57 1.44 16.77 4.01
CA TRP A 57 0.70 16.63 5.27
C TRP A 57 1.07 15.36 6.04
N PHE A 58 1.49 14.29 5.34
CA PHE A 58 1.83 13.04 6.00
C PHE A 58 3.06 13.18 6.89
N ASP A 59 4.16 13.71 6.36
CA ASP A 59 5.43 13.84 7.08
C ASP A 59 5.31 14.84 8.24
N GLU A 60 4.60 15.95 8.03
CA GLU A 60 4.36 16.94 9.07
C GLU A 60 3.57 16.34 10.23
N ASN A 61 2.43 15.72 9.96
CA ASN A 61 1.57 15.17 11.00
C ASN A 61 2.21 13.93 11.66
N TYR A 62 2.94 13.10 10.91
CA TYR A 62 3.71 12.00 11.48
C TYR A 62 4.75 12.50 12.49
N LYS A 63 5.51 13.54 12.12
CA LYS A 63 6.52 14.14 12.99
C LYS A 63 5.90 14.73 14.26
N ASN A 64 4.82 15.49 14.09
CA ASN A 64 4.19 16.26 15.16
C ASN A 64 3.25 15.42 16.05
N TYR A 65 2.89 14.20 15.65
CA TYR A 65 2.05 13.34 16.46
C TYR A 65 2.69 13.02 17.80
N ASN A 66 1.99 13.32 18.89
CA ASN A 66 2.44 13.01 20.25
C ASN A 66 1.98 11.62 20.64
N LEU A 67 2.89 10.65 20.54
CA LEU A 67 2.60 9.26 20.85
C LEU A 67 2.57 9.04 22.36
N ASP A 68 1.48 8.46 22.89
CA ASP A 68 1.46 7.90 24.24
C ASP A 68 2.17 6.53 24.25
N GLU A 69 3.46 6.54 24.56
CA GLU A 69 4.29 5.34 24.58
C GLU A 69 3.80 4.33 25.62
N SER A 70 3.26 4.79 26.76
CA SER A 70 2.73 3.90 27.80
C SER A 70 1.54 3.08 27.30
N THR A 71 0.64 3.72 26.57
CA THR A 71 -0.49 3.03 25.92
C THR A 71 -0.02 2.17 24.75
N ALA A 72 0.95 2.62 23.97
CA ALA A 72 1.52 1.86 22.86
C ALA A 72 2.13 0.53 23.31
N GLU A 73 2.87 0.50 24.42
CA GLU A 73 3.44 -0.74 24.97
C GLU A 73 2.35 -1.72 25.45
N LYS A 74 1.20 -1.24 25.92
CA LYS A 74 0.06 -2.10 26.29
C LYS A 74 -0.63 -2.71 25.07
N ILE A 75 -0.69 -1.97 23.95
CA ILE A 75 -1.30 -2.40 22.69
C ILE A 75 -0.42 -3.42 21.97
N LYS A 76 0.89 -3.28 22.05
CA LYS A 76 1.87 -4.10 21.34
C LYS A 76 1.66 -5.63 21.41
N PRO A 77 1.40 -6.26 22.57
CA PRO A 77 1.13 -7.69 22.63
C PRO A 77 -0.23 -8.08 22.00
N LEU A 78 -1.18 -7.16 21.97
CA LEU A 78 -2.55 -7.43 21.50
C LEU A 78 -2.62 -7.43 19.98
N ILE A 79 -1.86 -6.54 19.32
CA ILE A 79 -1.99 -6.26 17.88
C ILE A 79 -1.39 -7.34 16.98
N LYS A 80 -0.52 -8.19 17.50
CA LYS A 80 0.24 -9.19 16.73
C LYS A 80 -0.59 -10.12 15.86
N ASN A 81 -1.83 -10.40 16.27
CA ASN A 81 -2.71 -11.37 15.62
C ASN A 81 -3.83 -10.72 14.82
N PHE A 82 -3.83 -9.38 14.69
CA PHE A 82 -4.87 -8.68 13.96
C PHE A 82 -4.41 -8.29 12.56
N GLU A 83 -5.32 -8.42 11.61
CA GLU A 83 -5.24 -7.75 10.32
C GLU A 83 -6.11 -6.50 10.42
N ILE A 84 -5.58 -5.36 9.97
CA ILE A 84 -6.25 -4.08 10.09
C ILE A 84 -6.55 -3.54 8.71
N THR A 85 -7.82 -3.26 8.46
CA THR A 85 -8.24 -2.50 7.28
C THR A 85 -8.58 -1.08 7.70
N VAL A 86 -7.88 -0.13 7.12
CA VAL A 86 -8.06 1.30 7.37
C VAL A 86 -8.75 1.92 6.17
N PHE A 87 -9.91 2.53 6.40
CA PHE A 87 -10.59 3.34 5.39
C PHE A 87 -10.25 4.81 5.62
N MET A 88 -9.82 5.50 4.56
CA MET A 88 -9.46 6.91 4.65
C MET A 88 -9.85 7.69 3.39
N GLY A 89 -9.90 9.03 3.51
CA GLY A 89 -9.96 9.93 2.37
C GLY A 89 -8.73 10.82 2.32
N THR A 90 -8.04 10.90 1.18
CA THR A 90 -6.91 11.83 1.01
C THR A 90 -7.35 13.31 1.08
N TRP A 91 -8.63 13.56 0.85
CA TRP A 91 -9.35 14.83 0.93
C TRP A 91 -9.86 15.15 2.35
N CYS A 92 -9.84 14.19 3.27
CA CYS A 92 -10.44 14.32 4.61
C CYS A 92 -9.37 14.80 5.60
N GLU A 93 -9.60 15.96 6.22
CA GLU A 93 -8.67 16.57 7.18
C GLU A 93 -8.40 15.67 8.38
N GLU A 94 -9.41 14.95 8.89
CA GLU A 94 -9.24 14.00 9.98
C GLU A 94 -8.34 12.85 9.54
N SER A 95 -8.53 12.32 8.31
CA SER A 95 -7.64 11.28 7.78
C SER A 95 -6.20 11.78 7.64
N GLN A 96 -6.02 12.99 7.13
CA GLN A 96 -4.68 13.59 6.99
C GLN A 96 -4.00 13.76 8.35
N LYS A 97 -4.75 14.05 9.41
CA LYS A 97 -4.25 14.20 10.77
C LYS A 97 -3.96 12.88 11.45
N ASP A 98 -4.91 11.93 11.38
CA ASP A 98 -4.89 10.74 12.22
C ASP A 98 -4.12 9.56 11.61
N ILE A 99 -4.12 9.41 10.28
CA ILE A 99 -3.42 8.32 9.59
C ILE A 99 -1.91 8.34 9.82
N PRO A 100 -1.22 9.50 9.76
CA PRO A 100 0.20 9.56 10.11
C PRO A 100 0.49 9.14 11.55
N GLY A 101 -0.38 9.54 12.49
CA GLY A 101 -0.29 9.13 13.89
C GLY A 101 -0.46 7.63 14.09
N PHE A 102 -1.42 7.03 13.38
CA PHE A 102 -1.62 5.59 13.34
C PHE A 102 -0.33 4.86 12.86
N PHE A 103 0.27 5.30 11.78
CA PHE A 103 1.52 4.71 11.29
C PHE A 103 2.69 4.93 12.23
N LYS A 104 2.75 6.08 12.93
CA LYS A 104 3.77 6.32 13.96
C LYS A 104 3.66 5.35 15.13
N LEU A 105 2.44 5.06 15.58
CA LEU A 105 2.18 4.02 16.58
C LEU A 105 2.64 2.66 16.07
N TYR A 106 2.28 2.30 14.84
CA TYR A 106 2.63 1.03 14.22
C TYR A 106 4.13 0.81 14.13
N ASP A 107 4.87 1.85 13.73
CA ASP A 107 6.34 1.84 13.66
C ASP A 107 6.97 1.71 15.05
N TYR A 108 6.44 2.44 16.04
CA TYR A 108 6.93 2.39 17.43
C TYR A 108 6.82 0.98 18.01
N ILE A 109 5.67 0.34 17.88
CA ILE A 109 5.45 -1.01 18.39
C ILE A 109 6.08 -2.10 17.53
N LYS A 110 6.69 -1.75 16.38
CA LYS A 110 7.28 -2.67 15.40
C LYS A 110 6.28 -3.71 14.92
N ALA A 111 5.08 -3.27 14.63
CA ALA A 111 4.03 -4.12 14.08
C ALA A 111 4.28 -4.40 12.59
N ASP A 112 3.72 -5.52 12.13
CA ASP A 112 3.87 -5.98 10.76
C ASP A 112 3.01 -5.15 9.79
N ASN A 113 3.65 -4.35 8.96
CA ASN A 113 2.97 -3.51 7.98
C ASN A 113 2.23 -4.32 6.89
N GLU A 114 2.59 -5.59 6.67
CA GLU A 114 1.87 -6.44 5.70
C GLU A 114 0.46 -6.80 6.18
N LYS A 115 0.19 -6.64 7.47
CA LYS A 115 -1.13 -6.84 8.09
C LYS A 115 -2.02 -5.61 8.02
N ILE A 116 -1.55 -4.50 7.45
CA ILE A 116 -2.34 -3.31 7.23
C ILE A 116 -2.79 -3.25 5.78
N GLN A 117 -4.10 -3.11 5.59
CA GLN A 117 -4.70 -2.80 4.31
C GLN A 117 -5.26 -1.39 4.38
N LEU A 118 -4.75 -0.51 3.52
CA LEU A 118 -5.24 0.86 3.41
C LEU A 118 -6.16 0.98 2.20
N ILE A 119 -7.37 1.48 2.42
CA ILE A 119 -8.37 1.70 1.38
C ILE A 119 -8.73 3.18 1.36
N VAL A 120 -8.45 3.83 0.23
CA VAL A 120 -8.83 5.22 -0.01
C VAL A 120 -10.21 5.27 -0.64
N THR A 121 -11.06 6.14 -0.11
CA THR A 121 -12.45 6.35 -0.57
C THR A 121 -12.60 7.70 -1.27
N SER A 122 -13.59 7.79 -2.17
CA SER A 122 -13.96 9.08 -2.77
C SER A 122 -14.59 10.02 -1.73
N PRO A 123 -14.52 11.34 -1.98
CA PRO A 123 -15.34 12.28 -1.21
C PRO A 123 -16.83 11.92 -1.35
N PRO A 124 -17.63 12.18 -0.32
CA PRO A 124 -19.07 12.02 -0.43
C PRO A 124 -19.63 12.88 -1.57
N TYR A 125 -20.58 12.35 -2.33
CA TYR A 125 -21.12 13.01 -3.53
C TYR A 125 -21.65 14.44 -3.29
N TRP A 126 -22.06 14.77 -2.06
CA TRP A 126 -22.50 16.13 -1.70
C TRP A 126 -21.36 17.16 -1.65
N ASN A 127 -20.10 16.71 -1.55
CA ASN A 127 -18.92 17.57 -1.63
C ASN A 127 -18.49 17.87 -3.06
N LEU A 128 -19.01 17.12 -4.05
CA LEU A 128 -18.66 17.27 -5.47
C LEU A 128 -19.44 18.40 -6.17
N LYS A 129 -20.36 19.08 -5.46
CA LYS A 129 -21.16 20.19 -6.00
C LYS A 129 -20.65 21.54 -5.47
N LYS A 130 -19.46 21.92 -5.91
CA LYS A 130 -19.03 23.32 -5.82
C LYS A 130 -18.56 23.82 -7.16
#